data_895a21ad0fb6ebfa8fa613b5a89b7224
#
_entry.id   895a21ad0fb6ebfa8fa613b5a89b7224
#
_cell.length_a   1.000
_cell.length_b   1.000
_cell.length_c   1.000
_cell.angle_alpha   90.00
_cell.angle_beta   90.00
_cell.angle_gamma   90.00
#
_symmetry.space_group_name_H-M   'P 1'
#
loop_
_entity.id
_entity.type
_entity.pdbx_description
1 polymer ?
#
loop_
_entity_poly.entity_id
_entity_poly.type
_entity_poly.pdbx_seq_one_letter_code
_entity_poly.pdbx_strand_id
1 'polypeptide(L)'
;MITPSSFRAAARANSKILQGGITVSDILSLLKENMSGFSKGQKRIAQYILESYDKAAFMTANKLAQMVGVSESTVVRFAVDLGFDGFPSMQKTMQEMVLNRLTSVQRIEVANDRMKDQDVISTVFHSDMEKLRQTEETVSREEFGDAVAAILKAKRVYIIGVRSVAPLASFLGYYLNYMFNNVHVISGVSEGEMFEKIVGVNSNDAVIAFSVPRYSASTTKGARYCCSAGATVIGITDSKLSPLGQCCDHVLVAKSDMVSLVDSLVAPLSMINALIVAIAAKKEKEIARTFESLERIWDEYNVYEKQVPGNDQ
;
A
#
# COMPACT_ATOMS: atom_id res chain seq x y z
N MET A 1 -6.96 9.17 -40.49
CA MET A 1 -5.94 8.09 -40.46
C MET A 1 -4.87 8.50 -39.45
N ILE A 2 -4.81 7.83 -38.30
CA ILE A 2 -3.80 8.08 -37.28
C ILE A 2 -2.55 7.30 -37.72
N THR A 3 -1.45 7.98 -37.94
CA THR A 3 -0.19 7.35 -38.40
C THR A 3 0.52 6.62 -37.25
N PRO A 4 1.35 5.58 -37.50
CA PRO A 4 2.12 4.90 -36.47
C PRO A 4 3.04 5.80 -35.63
N SER A 5 3.39 6.98 -36.15
CA SER A 5 4.22 7.97 -35.45
C SER A 5 3.43 8.75 -34.40
N SER A 6 2.12 9.01 -34.62
CA SER A 6 1.25 9.68 -33.64
C SER A 6 0.89 8.77 -32.45
N PHE A 7 0.82 7.44 -32.69
CA PHE A 7 0.64 6.45 -31.64
C PHE A 7 1.86 6.37 -30.71
N ARG A 8 3.07 6.40 -31.27
CA ARG A 8 4.33 6.46 -30.48
C ARG A 8 4.48 7.78 -29.72
N ALA A 9 3.95 8.88 -30.23
CA ALA A 9 3.96 10.17 -29.52
C ALA A 9 2.95 10.18 -28.36
N ALA A 10 1.77 9.59 -28.53
CA ALA A 10 0.79 9.41 -27.47
C ALA A 10 1.28 8.42 -26.41
N ALA A 11 1.93 7.32 -26.81
CA ALA A 11 2.56 6.37 -25.88
C ALA A 11 3.73 7.02 -25.11
N ARG A 12 4.52 7.91 -25.72
CA ARG A 12 5.57 8.68 -25.03
C ARG A 12 5.01 9.79 -24.12
N ALA A 13 3.88 10.39 -24.42
CA ALA A 13 3.18 11.31 -23.51
C ALA A 13 2.62 10.55 -22.30
N ASN A 14 2.09 9.34 -22.50
CA ASN A 14 1.70 8.43 -21.43
C ASN A 14 2.89 7.86 -20.66
N SER A 15 4.11 7.75 -21.23
CA SER A 15 5.30 7.30 -20.50
C SER A 15 5.70 8.23 -19.36
N LYS A 16 5.33 9.51 -19.40
CA LYS A 16 5.47 10.43 -18.25
C LYS A 16 4.43 10.16 -17.14
N ILE A 17 3.29 9.58 -17.49
CA ILE A 17 2.27 9.10 -16.54
C ILE A 17 2.73 7.78 -15.90
N LEU A 18 3.56 7.00 -16.59
CA LEU A 18 4.06 5.68 -16.18
C LEU A 18 5.14 5.71 -15.09
N GLN A 19 5.83 6.84 -14.87
CA GLN A 19 6.73 7.03 -13.72
C GLN A 19 5.98 7.11 -12.38
N GLY A 20 4.63 7.15 -12.41
CA GLY A 20 3.74 7.13 -11.23
C GLY A 20 3.06 5.79 -10.94
N GLY A 21 3.37 4.68 -11.64
CA GLY A 21 2.78 3.35 -11.43
C GLY A 21 1.33 3.23 -11.97
N ILE A 22 1.11 2.30 -12.92
CA ILE A 22 -0.22 2.01 -13.50
C ILE A 22 -1.05 1.23 -12.48
N THR A 23 -2.28 1.67 -12.19
CA THR A 23 -3.22 0.89 -11.37
C THR A 23 -3.94 -0.20 -12.15
N VAL A 24 -4.52 -1.06 -11.38
CA VAL A 24 -5.36 -2.21 -11.75
C VAL A 24 -6.54 -1.85 -12.68
N SER A 25 -7.22 -0.74 -12.42
CA SER A 25 -8.27 -0.23 -13.32
C SER A 25 -7.69 0.32 -14.63
N ASP A 26 -6.42 0.73 -14.60
CA ASP A 26 -5.79 1.41 -15.71
C ASP A 26 -5.42 0.46 -16.85
N ILE A 27 -4.94 -0.78 -16.56
CA ILE A 27 -4.55 -1.70 -17.63
C ILE A 27 -5.75 -2.11 -18.49
N LEU A 28 -6.91 -2.42 -17.89
CA LEU A 28 -8.10 -2.76 -18.65
C LEU A 28 -8.70 -1.55 -19.36
N SER A 29 -8.63 -0.38 -18.75
CA SER A 29 -9.05 0.89 -19.37
C SER A 29 -8.09 1.26 -20.49
N LEU A 30 -6.79 1.15 -20.26
CA LEU A 30 -5.75 1.39 -21.26
C LEU A 30 -5.94 0.48 -22.50
N LEU A 31 -6.27 -0.80 -22.28
CA LEU A 31 -6.55 -1.74 -23.37
C LEU A 31 -7.79 -1.33 -24.16
N LYS A 32 -8.87 -0.91 -23.49
CA LYS A 32 -10.10 -0.47 -24.15
C LYS A 32 -9.89 0.81 -24.95
N GLU A 33 -9.24 1.81 -24.37
CA GLU A 33 -8.98 3.11 -24.99
C GLU A 33 -8.07 3.00 -26.22
N ASN A 34 -7.07 2.11 -26.17
CA ASN A 34 -6.13 1.93 -27.27
C ASN A 34 -6.55 0.88 -28.30
N MET A 35 -7.69 0.21 -28.12
CA MET A 35 -8.14 -0.90 -28.97
C MET A 35 -8.19 -0.55 -30.46
N SER A 36 -8.60 0.68 -30.81
CA SER A 36 -8.69 1.13 -32.22
C SER A 36 -7.31 1.20 -32.90
N GLY A 37 -6.26 1.58 -32.13
CA GLY A 37 -4.87 1.76 -32.62
C GLY A 37 -4.06 0.47 -32.70
N PHE A 38 -4.52 -0.62 -32.11
CA PHE A 38 -3.79 -1.89 -32.10
C PHE A 38 -3.76 -2.57 -33.48
N SER A 39 -2.63 -3.18 -33.80
CA SER A 39 -2.50 -4.11 -34.93
C SER A 39 -3.40 -5.34 -34.74
N LYS A 40 -3.62 -6.12 -35.80
CA LYS A 40 -4.47 -7.34 -35.75
C LYS A 40 -4.00 -8.33 -34.68
N GLY A 41 -2.69 -8.51 -34.50
CA GLY A 41 -2.12 -9.38 -33.46
C GLY A 41 -2.31 -8.81 -32.06
N GLN A 42 -2.06 -7.53 -31.88
CA GLN A 42 -2.25 -6.83 -30.59
C GLN A 42 -3.70 -6.80 -30.16
N LYS A 43 -4.65 -6.63 -31.10
CA LYS A 43 -6.09 -6.71 -30.81
C LYS A 43 -6.50 -8.06 -30.23
N ARG A 44 -5.93 -9.17 -30.76
CA ARG A 44 -6.19 -10.51 -30.20
C ARG A 44 -5.65 -10.68 -28.79
N ILE A 45 -4.44 -10.14 -28.51
CA ILE A 45 -3.84 -10.14 -27.17
C ILE A 45 -4.73 -9.34 -26.23
N ALA A 46 -5.07 -8.10 -26.59
CA ALA A 46 -5.89 -7.19 -25.79
C ALA A 46 -7.27 -7.78 -25.50
N GLN A 47 -7.92 -8.34 -26.51
CA GLN A 47 -9.23 -8.97 -26.35
C GLN A 47 -9.18 -10.17 -25.40
N TYR A 48 -8.18 -11.04 -25.55
CA TYR A 48 -8.03 -12.18 -24.65
C TYR A 48 -7.79 -11.74 -23.20
N ILE A 49 -6.96 -10.72 -22.99
CA ILE A 49 -6.73 -10.15 -21.66
C ILE A 49 -8.03 -9.54 -21.10
N LEU A 50 -8.81 -8.82 -21.90
CA LEU A 50 -10.09 -8.25 -21.45
C LEU A 50 -11.12 -9.30 -21.07
N GLU A 51 -11.16 -10.43 -21.77
CA GLU A 51 -12.11 -11.53 -21.55
C GLU A 51 -11.68 -12.51 -20.46
N SER A 52 -10.37 -12.69 -20.26
CA SER A 52 -9.80 -13.71 -19.37
C SER A 52 -8.53 -13.24 -18.67
N TYR A 53 -8.58 -12.02 -18.09
CA TYR A 53 -7.41 -11.39 -17.43
C TYR A 53 -6.88 -12.24 -16.27
N ASP A 54 -7.74 -12.95 -15.56
CA ASP A 54 -7.41 -13.87 -14.47
C ASP A 54 -6.49 -15.01 -14.94
N LYS A 55 -6.74 -15.56 -16.12
CA LYS A 55 -5.90 -16.60 -16.74
C LYS A 55 -4.66 -16.00 -17.36
N ALA A 56 -4.80 -14.88 -18.11
CA ALA A 56 -3.70 -14.20 -18.77
C ALA A 56 -2.58 -13.78 -17.79
N ALA A 57 -2.94 -13.33 -16.61
CA ALA A 57 -2.02 -12.89 -15.57
C ALA A 57 -1.01 -13.99 -15.13
N PHE A 58 -1.37 -15.25 -15.25
CA PHE A 58 -0.52 -16.38 -14.84
C PHE A 58 0.10 -17.14 -16.02
N MET A 59 -0.09 -16.67 -17.26
CA MET A 59 0.52 -17.26 -18.46
C MET A 59 1.89 -16.66 -18.74
N THR A 60 2.86 -17.47 -19.16
CA THR A 60 4.10 -16.96 -19.75
C THR A 60 3.80 -16.27 -21.08
N ALA A 61 4.72 -15.40 -21.55
CA ALA A 61 4.58 -14.74 -22.86
C ALA A 61 4.36 -15.76 -23.99
N ASN A 62 5.09 -16.87 -23.96
CA ASN A 62 4.95 -17.97 -24.92
C ASN A 62 3.57 -18.61 -24.86
N LYS A 63 3.09 -18.93 -23.65
CA LYS A 63 1.76 -19.53 -23.45
C LYS A 63 0.63 -18.62 -23.94
N LEU A 64 0.72 -17.33 -23.62
CA LEU A 64 -0.26 -16.33 -24.08
C LEU A 64 -0.20 -16.20 -25.62
N ALA A 65 1.02 -16.17 -26.21
CA ALA A 65 1.21 -16.11 -27.64
C ALA A 65 0.55 -17.30 -28.37
N GLN A 66 0.77 -18.51 -27.88
CA GLN A 66 0.13 -19.71 -28.39
C GLN A 66 -1.39 -19.65 -28.32
N MET A 67 -1.93 -19.20 -27.17
CA MET A 67 -3.37 -19.11 -26.92
C MET A 67 -4.07 -18.18 -27.91
N VAL A 68 -3.44 -17.02 -28.23
CA VAL A 68 -4.03 -16.02 -29.12
C VAL A 68 -3.53 -16.09 -30.57
N GLY A 69 -2.65 -17.07 -30.89
CA GLY A 69 -2.14 -17.32 -32.24
C GLY A 69 -1.26 -16.17 -32.78
N VAL A 70 -0.30 -15.70 -31.96
CA VAL A 70 0.74 -14.73 -32.34
C VAL A 70 2.12 -15.26 -31.96
N SER A 71 3.20 -14.55 -32.33
CA SER A 71 4.54 -14.86 -31.84
C SER A 71 4.76 -14.32 -30.42
N GLU A 72 5.64 -14.96 -29.66
CA GLU A 72 6.05 -14.48 -28.32
C GLU A 72 6.60 -13.06 -28.37
N SER A 73 7.42 -12.75 -29.41
CA SER A 73 7.94 -11.40 -29.62
C SER A 73 6.85 -10.35 -29.85
N THR A 74 5.68 -10.76 -30.36
CA THR A 74 4.52 -9.87 -30.47
C THR A 74 3.92 -9.56 -29.09
N VAL A 75 3.88 -10.54 -28.19
CA VAL A 75 3.40 -10.34 -26.81
C VAL A 75 4.35 -9.44 -26.03
N VAL A 76 5.67 -9.66 -26.13
CA VAL A 76 6.68 -8.82 -25.47
C VAL A 76 6.59 -7.38 -25.99
N ARG A 77 6.50 -7.19 -27.30
CA ARG A 77 6.39 -5.87 -27.93
C ARG A 77 5.09 -5.16 -27.56
N PHE A 78 3.99 -5.91 -27.45
CA PHE A 78 2.70 -5.38 -27.00
C PHE A 78 2.80 -4.77 -25.58
N ALA A 79 3.48 -5.44 -24.65
CA ALA A 79 3.72 -4.90 -23.32
C ALA A 79 4.55 -3.61 -23.35
N VAL A 80 5.60 -3.55 -24.18
CA VAL A 80 6.42 -2.35 -24.36
C VAL A 80 5.63 -1.22 -25.01
N ASP A 81 4.80 -1.50 -26.01
CA ASP A 81 3.94 -0.50 -26.65
C ASP A 81 2.88 0.06 -25.70
N LEU A 82 2.48 -0.69 -24.69
CA LEU A 82 1.63 -0.23 -23.59
C LEU A 82 2.38 0.56 -22.51
N GLY A 83 3.73 0.64 -22.61
CA GLY A 83 4.58 1.43 -21.72
C GLY A 83 5.18 0.64 -20.55
N PHE A 84 5.09 -0.69 -20.55
CA PHE A 84 5.78 -1.54 -19.57
C PHE A 84 7.23 -1.81 -20.02
N ASP A 85 8.11 -2.13 -19.07
CA ASP A 85 9.50 -2.53 -19.35
C ASP A 85 9.60 -3.90 -20.07
N GLY A 86 8.47 -4.54 -20.31
CA GLY A 86 8.34 -5.82 -20.98
C GLY A 86 7.18 -6.63 -20.45
N PHE A 87 6.99 -7.85 -20.96
CA PHE A 87 5.90 -8.71 -20.56
C PHE A 87 5.92 -9.07 -19.05
N PRO A 88 7.08 -9.35 -18.41
CA PRO A 88 7.09 -9.64 -16.97
C PRO A 88 6.54 -8.49 -16.11
N SER A 89 6.82 -7.24 -16.44
CA SER A 89 6.29 -6.07 -15.75
C SER A 89 4.76 -5.95 -15.93
N MET A 90 4.26 -6.10 -17.16
CA MET A 90 2.83 -6.12 -17.45
C MET A 90 2.13 -7.30 -16.74
N GLN A 91 2.74 -8.47 -16.75
CA GLN A 91 2.22 -9.66 -16.10
C GLN A 91 2.08 -9.45 -14.58
N LYS A 92 3.09 -8.87 -13.94
CA LYS A 92 3.05 -8.54 -12.50
C LYS A 92 1.87 -7.62 -12.19
N THR A 93 1.66 -6.56 -12.97
CA THR A 93 0.51 -5.65 -12.81
C THR A 93 -0.82 -6.38 -12.98
N MET A 94 -0.93 -7.28 -13.96
CA MET A 94 -2.12 -8.12 -14.13
C MET A 94 -2.33 -9.07 -12.94
N GLN A 95 -1.27 -9.67 -12.41
CA GLN A 95 -1.34 -10.53 -11.21
C GLN A 95 -1.83 -9.76 -10.00
N GLU A 96 -1.29 -8.58 -9.73
CA GLU A 96 -1.74 -7.69 -8.67
C GLU A 96 -3.23 -7.33 -8.83
N MET A 97 -3.67 -7.12 -10.08
CA MET A 97 -5.08 -6.89 -10.42
C MET A 97 -5.98 -8.07 -10.05
N VAL A 98 -5.58 -9.27 -10.43
CA VAL A 98 -6.34 -10.49 -10.12
C VAL A 98 -6.42 -10.68 -8.61
N LEU A 99 -5.27 -10.63 -7.94
CA LEU A 99 -5.16 -10.83 -6.48
C LEU A 99 -6.05 -9.87 -5.69
N ASN A 100 -6.14 -8.60 -6.13
CA ASN A 100 -6.99 -7.59 -5.49
C ASN A 100 -8.49 -7.84 -5.67
N ARG A 101 -8.90 -8.59 -6.69
CA ARG A 101 -10.31 -8.95 -6.98
C ARG A 101 -10.72 -10.32 -6.45
N LEU A 102 -9.77 -11.17 -6.09
CA LEU A 102 -10.07 -12.50 -5.56
C LEU A 102 -10.93 -12.42 -4.29
N THR A 103 -11.92 -13.30 -4.22
CA THR A 103 -12.61 -13.59 -2.96
C THR A 103 -11.65 -14.26 -1.97
N SER A 104 -12.01 -14.29 -0.68
CA SER A 104 -11.17 -14.96 0.32
C SER A 104 -10.95 -16.44 0.01
N VAL A 105 -11.94 -17.13 -0.57
CA VAL A 105 -11.84 -18.54 -0.98
C VAL A 105 -10.83 -18.70 -2.11
N GLN A 106 -10.95 -17.90 -3.17
CA GLN A 106 -10.01 -17.92 -4.30
C GLN A 106 -8.57 -17.58 -3.87
N ARG A 107 -8.40 -16.69 -2.89
CA ARG A 107 -7.07 -16.38 -2.31
C ARG A 107 -6.45 -17.61 -1.65
N ILE A 108 -7.25 -18.39 -0.90
CA ILE A 108 -6.80 -19.64 -0.29
C ILE A 108 -6.38 -20.66 -1.36
N GLU A 109 -7.15 -20.83 -2.43
CA GLU A 109 -6.84 -21.73 -3.53
C GLU A 109 -5.51 -21.38 -4.21
N VAL A 110 -5.34 -20.09 -4.59
CA VAL A 110 -4.09 -19.60 -5.21
C VAL A 110 -2.91 -19.73 -4.24
N ALA A 111 -3.12 -19.48 -2.95
CA ALA A 111 -2.10 -19.63 -1.93
C ALA A 111 -1.65 -21.08 -1.77
N ASN A 112 -2.61 -22.01 -1.68
CA ASN A 112 -2.32 -23.43 -1.53
C ASN A 112 -1.51 -23.97 -2.73
N ASP A 113 -1.88 -23.55 -3.95
CA ASP A 113 -1.14 -23.94 -5.15
C ASP A 113 0.30 -23.39 -5.17
N ARG A 114 0.52 -22.19 -4.67
CA ARG A 114 1.86 -21.55 -4.57
C ARG A 114 2.72 -22.16 -3.47
N MET A 115 2.09 -22.58 -2.37
CA MET A 115 2.78 -23.10 -1.19
C MET A 115 3.01 -24.61 -1.25
N LYS A 116 2.46 -25.28 -2.29
CA LYS A 116 2.60 -26.70 -2.48
C LYS A 116 4.07 -27.07 -2.62
N ASP A 117 4.54 -27.99 -1.79
CA ASP A 117 5.92 -28.48 -1.74
C ASP A 117 6.99 -27.40 -1.39
N GLN A 118 6.59 -26.24 -0.85
CA GLN A 118 7.54 -25.20 -0.41
C GLN A 118 7.65 -25.15 1.12
N ASP A 119 8.83 -24.75 1.62
CA ASP A 119 8.99 -24.38 3.01
C ASP A 119 8.26 -23.06 3.30
N VAL A 120 7.19 -23.14 4.08
CA VAL A 120 6.31 -22.01 4.42
C VAL A 120 7.09 -20.88 5.09
N ILE A 121 8.00 -21.23 6.04
CA ILE A 121 8.78 -20.25 6.78
C ILE A 121 9.66 -19.45 5.81
N SER A 122 10.50 -20.16 5.05
CA SER A 122 11.38 -19.51 4.07
C SER A 122 10.62 -18.68 3.06
N THR A 123 9.49 -19.18 2.55
CA THR A 123 8.66 -18.46 1.56
C THR A 123 8.10 -17.16 2.11
N VAL A 124 7.56 -17.18 3.33
CA VAL A 124 7.01 -15.97 3.97
C VAL A 124 8.13 -14.96 4.24
N PHE A 125 9.23 -15.39 4.88
CA PHE A 125 10.33 -14.49 5.23
C PHE A 125 10.99 -13.87 3.99
N HIS A 126 11.24 -14.65 2.92
CA HIS A 126 11.77 -14.10 1.67
C HIS A 126 10.82 -13.08 1.03
N SER A 127 9.53 -13.37 1.04
CA SER A 127 8.53 -12.42 0.56
C SER A 127 8.53 -11.12 1.37
N ASP A 128 8.59 -11.21 2.70
CA ASP A 128 8.61 -10.04 3.58
C ASP A 128 9.89 -9.21 3.40
N MET A 129 11.06 -9.85 3.28
CA MET A 129 12.32 -9.16 2.96
C MET A 129 12.24 -8.42 1.63
N GLU A 130 11.64 -9.03 0.61
CA GLU A 130 11.47 -8.38 -0.69
C GLU A 130 10.54 -7.16 -0.63
N LYS A 131 9.45 -7.20 0.19
CA LYS A 131 8.58 -6.05 0.44
C LYS A 131 9.33 -4.90 1.12
N LEU A 132 10.15 -5.22 2.12
CA LEU A 132 10.99 -4.23 2.79
C LEU A 132 11.96 -3.56 1.81
N ARG A 133 12.69 -4.37 1.03
CA ARG A 133 13.63 -3.87 0.01
C ARG A 133 12.93 -2.95 -1.00
N GLN A 134 11.82 -3.39 -1.60
CA GLN A 134 11.05 -2.60 -2.57
C GLN A 134 10.51 -1.31 -1.96
N THR A 135 10.08 -1.35 -0.70
CA THR A 135 9.59 -0.16 0.01
C THR A 135 10.72 0.83 0.23
N GLU A 136 11.88 0.38 0.72
CA GLU A 136 13.05 1.23 0.95
C GLU A 136 13.53 1.92 -0.35
N GLU A 137 13.56 1.18 -1.47
CA GLU A 137 13.99 1.68 -2.77
C GLU A 137 13.00 2.71 -3.37
N THR A 138 11.72 2.59 -3.06
CA THR A 138 10.67 3.41 -3.70
C THR A 138 10.09 4.51 -2.82
N VAL A 139 10.35 4.49 -1.51
CA VAL A 139 9.82 5.52 -0.59
C VAL A 139 10.44 6.89 -0.88
N SER A 140 9.59 7.91 -1.05
CA SER A 140 10.03 9.29 -1.19
C SER A 140 10.46 9.84 0.17
N ARG A 141 11.73 10.23 0.28
CA ARG A 141 12.27 10.87 1.50
C ARG A 141 11.66 12.26 1.74
N GLU A 142 11.29 12.97 0.68
CA GLU A 142 10.60 14.26 0.73
C GLU A 142 9.19 14.09 1.31
N GLU A 143 8.36 13.25 0.70
CA GLU A 143 7.00 12.93 1.21
C GLU A 143 7.00 12.46 2.67
N PHE A 144 8.01 11.66 3.04
CA PHE A 144 8.18 11.22 4.42
C PHE A 144 8.49 12.38 5.36
N GLY A 145 9.40 13.27 4.96
CA GLY A 145 9.75 14.49 5.72
C GLY A 145 8.55 15.41 5.91
N ASP A 146 7.76 15.61 4.84
CA ASP A 146 6.56 16.45 4.87
C ASP A 146 5.47 15.86 5.76
N ALA A 147 5.27 14.54 5.70
CA ALA A 147 4.35 13.83 6.59
C ALA A 147 4.75 13.99 8.07
N VAL A 148 6.04 13.82 8.39
CA VAL A 148 6.57 14.06 9.76
C VAL A 148 6.32 15.50 10.19
N ALA A 149 6.60 16.49 9.33
CA ALA A 149 6.39 17.90 9.63
C ALA A 149 4.89 18.21 9.88
N ALA A 150 3.99 17.64 9.08
CA ALA A 150 2.56 17.81 9.26
C ALA A 150 2.08 17.24 10.61
N ILE A 151 2.55 16.04 10.99
CA ILE A 151 2.22 15.42 12.29
C ILE A 151 2.72 16.28 13.46
N LEU A 152 3.96 16.78 13.37
CA LEU A 152 4.56 17.62 14.44
C LEU A 152 3.83 18.96 14.63
N LYS A 153 3.27 19.52 13.57
CA LYS A 153 2.53 20.79 13.59
C LYS A 153 1.08 20.65 14.07
N ALA A 154 0.52 19.45 14.00
CA ALA A 154 -0.89 19.21 14.27
C ALA A 154 -1.27 19.46 15.74
N LYS A 155 -2.47 20.01 15.97
CA LYS A 155 -3.07 20.12 17.29
C LYS A 155 -3.66 18.80 17.79
N ARG A 156 -4.19 18.00 16.86
CA ARG A 156 -4.73 16.65 17.12
C ARG A 156 -4.25 15.73 16.02
N VAL A 157 -3.94 14.49 16.40
CA VAL A 157 -3.54 13.46 15.46
C VAL A 157 -4.62 12.38 15.46
N TYR A 158 -5.24 12.15 14.32
CA TYR A 158 -6.20 11.07 14.12
C TYR A 158 -5.53 9.93 13.38
N ILE A 159 -5.80 8.69 13.81
CA ILE A 159 -5.20 7.50 13.21
C ILE A 159 -6.35 6.57 12.81
N ILE A 160 -6.55 6.39 11.51
CA ILE A 160 -7.65 5.57 10.97
C ILE A 160 -7.09 4.27 10.41
N GLY A 161 -7.45 3.14 11.01
CA GLY A 161 -7.10 1.82 10.51
C GLY A 161 -8.14 0.79 10.92
N VAL A 162 -8.82 0.19 9.93
CA VAL A 162 -9.86 -0.81 10.18
C VAL A 162 -9.49 -2.17 9.57
N ARG A 163 -10.16 -3.24 10.01
CA ARG A 163 -9.92 -4.62 9.56
C ARG A 163 -8.47 -5.07 9.85
N SER A 164 -7.76 -5.67 8.88
CA SER A 164 -6.40 -6.22 9.08
C SER A 164 -5.35 -5.19 9.48
N VAL A 165 -5.54 -3.91 9.15
CA VAL A 165 -4.60 -2.83 9.53
C VAL A 165 -4.95 -2.13 10.84
N ALA A 166 -6.03 -2.54 11.52
CA ALA A 166 -6.41 -1.99 12.84
C ALA A 166 -5.29 -2.13 13.90
N PRO A 167 -4.56 -3.25 13.98
CA PRO A 167 -3.41 -3.37 14.87
C PRO A 167 -2.31 -2.35 14.59
N LEU A 168 -2.05 -2.00 13.33
CA LEU A 168 -1.06 -0.99 12.95
C LEU A 168 -1.46 0.40 13.46
N ALA A 169 -2.74 0.77 13.33
CA ALA A 169 -3.26 2.03 13.86
C ALA A 169 -3.13 2.09 15.39
N SER A 170 -3.44 1.00 16.07
CA SER A 170 -3.30 0.90 17.53
C SER A 170 -1.85 0.96 17.96
N PHE A 171 -0.93 0.28 17.25
CA PHE A 171 0.50 0.32 17.51
C PHE A 171 1.08 1.73 17.35
N LEU A 172 0.76 2.41 16.27
CA LEU A 172 1.18 3.80 16.07
C LEU A 172 0.62 4.71 17.18
N GLY A 173 -0.66 4.56 17.49
CA GLY A 173 -1.33 5.35 18.53
C GLY A 173 -0.72 5.16 19.91
N TYR A 174 -0.32 3.92 20.25
CA TYR A 174 0.39 3.63 21.49
C TYR A 174 1.64 4.49 21.65
N TYR A 175 2.51 4.54 20.64
CA TYR A 175 3.73 5.34 20.72
C TYR A 175 3.49 6.85 20.60
N LEU A 176 2.55 7.29 19.74
CA LEU A 176 2.27 8.72 19.61
C LEU A 176 1.66 9.31 20.89
N ASN A 177 0.96 8.55 21.71
CA ASN A 177 0.45 9.00 23.01
C ASN A 177 1.54 9.37 24.03
N TYR A 178 2.79 8.89 23.85
CA TYR A 178 3.92 9.37 24.64
C TYR A 178 4.45 10.75 24.19
N MET A 179 4.10 11.16 22.96
CA MET A 179 4.66 12.34 22.29
C MET A 179 3.66 13.47 22.13
N PHE A 180 2.37 13.14 22.14
CA PHE A 180 1.26 14.09 21.89
C PHE A 180 0.12 13.88 22.89
N ASN A 181 -0.51 14.97 23.31
CA ASN A 181 -1.61 14.94 24.28
C ASN A 181 -2.98 14.59 23.64
N ASN A 182 -3.11 14.72 22.34
CA ASN A 182 -4.38 14.59 21.61
C ASN A 182 -4.26 13.63 20.42
N VAL A 183 -4.15 12.34 20.71
CA VAL A 183 -4.12 11.27 19.71
C VAL A 183 -5.44 10.49 19.75
N HIS A 184 -6.09 10.37 18.61
CA HIS A 184 -7.38 9.70 18.45
C HIS A 184 -7.24 8.48 17.55
N VAL A 185 -7.20 7.28 18.14
CA VAL A 185 -7.15 6.03 17.39
C VAL A 185 -8.55 5.59 17.01
N ILE A 186 -8.78 5.39 15.72
CA ILE A 186 -10.04 4.96 15.12
C ILE A 186 -9.82 3.61 14.46
N SER A 187 -9.97 2.56 15.26
CA SER A 187 -9.75 1.17 14.87
C SER A 187 -10.87 0.28 15.45
N GLY A 188 -11.23 -0.77 14.73
CA GLY A 188 -12.24 -1.73 15.21
C GLY A 188 -13.64 -1.18 15.37
N VAL A 189 -13.97 -0.03 14.78
CA VAL A 189 -15.27 0.64 14.86
C VAL A 189 -16.10 0.45 13.59
N SER A 190 -17.40 0.65 13.69
CA SER A 190 -18.31 0.73 12.54
C SER A 190 -18.05 2.00 11.72
N GLU A 191 -18.58 2.05 10.48
CA GLU A 191 -18.45 3.25 9.62
C GLU A 191 -19.13 4.47 10.27
N GLY A 192 -20.28 4.29 10.93
CA GLY A 192 -20.99 5.36 11.63
C GLY A 192 -20.15 5.94 12.77
N GLU A 193 -19.68 5.08 13.68
CA GLU A 193 -18.82 5.49 14.80
C GLU A 193 -17.52 6.16 14.35
N MET A 194 -16.97 5.75 13.19
CA MET A 194 -15.81 6.43 12.63
C MET A 194 -16.13 7.89 12.31
N PHE A 195 -17.27 8.16 11.63
CA PHE A 195 -17.68 9.54 11.32
C PHE A 195 -17.98 10.35 12.57
N GLU A 196 -18.59 9.77 13.60
CA GLU A 196 -18.81 10.43 14.89
C GLU A 196 -17.49 10.89 15.53
N LYS A 197 -16.44 10.08 15.42
CA LYS A 197 -15.10 10.39 15.95
C LYS A 197 -14.36 11.45 15.16
N ILE A 198 -14.58 11.56 13.85
CA ILE A 198 -13.89 12.52 12.97
C ILE A 198 -14.72 13.78 12.65
N VAL A 199 -15.96 13.89 13.12
CA VAL A 199 -16.86 15.03 12.81
C VAL A 199 -16.24 16.40 13.12
N GLY A 200 -15.41 16.48 14.16
CA GLY A 200 -14.74 17.72 14.60
C GLY A 200 -13.38 18.01 13.97
N VAL A 201 -12.94 17.19 13.00
CA VAL A 201 -11.66 17.36 12.29
C VAL A 201 -11.64 18.68 11.51
N ASN A 202 -10.49 19.37 11.52
CA ASN A 202 -10.32 20.64 10.82
C ASN A 202 -8.85 20.88 10.38
N SER A 203 -8.56 22.03 9.80
CA SER A 203 -7.26 22.39 9.22
C SER A 203 -6.07 22.46 10.20
N ASN A 204 -6.30 22.35 11.51
CA ASN A 204 -5.23 22.28 12.50
C ASN A 204 -4.83 20.81 12.83
N ASP A 205 -5.43 19.84 12.18
CA ASP A 205 -5.30 18.43 12.55
C ASP A 205 -4.53 17.66 11.46
N ALA A 206 -3.85 16.60 11.85
CA ALA A 206 -3.30 15.60 10.95
C ALA A 206 -4.05 14.28 11.08
N VAL A 207 -4.24 13.60 9.96
CA VAL A 207 -4.92 12.31 9.89
C VAL A 207 -3.98 11.32 9.23
N ILE A 208 -3.67 10.21 9.91
CA ILE A 208 -2.89 9.11 9.38
C ILE A 208 -3.87 7.96 9.08
N ALA A 209 -4.00 7.59 7.83
CA ALA A 209 -4.93 6.55 7.41
C ALA A 209 -4.19 5.35 6.78
N PHE A 210 -4.63 4.13 7.13
CA PHE A 210 -4.06 2.89 6.64
C PHE A 210 -5.04 2.16 5.72
N SER A 211 -4.60 1.81 4.52
CA SER A 211 -5.38 0.95 3.62
C SER A 211 -4.46 0.19 2.67
N VAL A 212 -4.52 -1.13 2.73
CA VAL A 212 -3.76 -2.03 1.86
C VAL A 212 -4.73 -2.85 0.99
N PRO A 213 -4.24 -3.62 0.01
CA PRO A 213 -5.08 -4.40 -0.91
C PRO A 213 -6.22 -5.15 -0.24
N ARG A 214 -7.35 -5.24 -0.97
CA ARG A 214 -8.74 -5.29 -0.55
C ARG A 214 -9.11 -4.06 0.27
N TYR A 215 -8.74 -2.91 -0.30
CA TYR A 215 -8.87 -1.58 0.30
C TYR A 215 -10.22 -1.37 1.00
N SER A 216 -10.16 -0.80 2.22
CA SER A 216 -11.36 -0.48 2.99
C SER A 216 -12.06 0.76 2.41
N ALA A 217 -13.29 0.60 1.94
CA ALA A 217 -14.09 1.72 1.48
C ALA A 217 -14.38 2.73 2.61
N SER A 218 -14.60 2.25 3.83
CA SER A 218 -14.84 3.13 5.00
C SER A 218 -13.62 4.00 5.32
N THR A 219 -12.40 3.43 5.29
CA THR A 219 -11.16 4.22 5.48
C THR A 219 -11.03 5.31 4.41
N THR A 220 -11.26 4.98 3.14
CA THR A 220 -11.18 5.95 2.04
C THR A 220 -12.22 7.06 2.17
N LYS A 221 -13.45 6.73 2.57
CA LYS A 221 -14.52 7.73 2.83
C LYS A 221 -14.13 8.65 3.99
N GLY A 222 -13.64 8.08 5.12
CA GLY A 222 -13.17 8.84 6.27
C GLY A 222 -12.02 9.79 5.92
N ALA A 223 -11.02 9.30 5.18
CA ALA A 223 -9.89 10.11 4.71
C ALA A 223 -10.36 11.28 3.81
N ARG A 224 -11.26 11.03 2.85
CA ARG A 224 -11.84 12.07 1.99
C ARG A 224 -12.60 13.12 2.79
N TYR A 225 -13.39 12.70 3.79
CA TYR A 225 -14.07 13.62 4.68
C TYR A 225 -13.08 14.53 5.40
N CYS A 226 -12.03 13.95 6.00
CA CYS A 226 -11.00 14.71 6.70
C CYS A 226 -10.27 15.69 5.79
N CYS A 227 -9.93 15.28 4.57
CA CYS A 227 -9.34 16.14 3.55
C CYS A 227 -10.29 17.30 3.19
N SER A 228 -11.59 17.02 2.97
CA SER A 228 -12.59 18.06 2.69
C SER A 228 -12.82 19.03 3.86
N ALA A 229 -12.56 18.59 5.08
CA ALA A 229 -12.59 19.44 6.29
C ALA A 229 -11.29 20.27 6.47
N GLY A 230 -10.32 20.14 5.56
CA GLY A 230 -9.07 20.89 5.53
C GLY A 230 -7.94 20.30 6.37
N ALA A 231 -8.12 19.13 6.99
CA ALA A 231 -7.03 18.45 7.71
C ALA A 231 -5.97 17.93 6.75
N THR A 232 -4.71 17.87 7.20
CA THR A 232 -3.64 17.23 6.42
C THR A 232 -3.76 15.71 6.55
N VAL A 233 -3.99 15.03 5.44
CA VAL A 233 -4.20 13.59 5.39
C VAL A 233 -2.97 12.87 4.85
N ILE A 234 -2.44 11.94 5.65
CA ILE A 234 -1.28 11.10 5.34
C ILE A 234 -1.76 9.68 5.13
N GLY A 235 -1.62 9.16 3.92
CA GLY A 235 -2.00 7.78 3.58
C GLY A 235 -0.80 6.83 3.66
N ILE A 236 -0.93 5.74 4.40
CA ILE A 236 0.01 4.61 4.35
C ILE A 236 -0.66 3.49 3.58
N THR A 237 -0.16 3.22 2.38
CA THR A 237 -0.75 2.29 1.42
C THR A 237 0.31 1.71 0.48
N ASP A 238 -0.04 0.72 -0.31
CA ASP A 238 0.88 0.01 -1.22
C ASP A 238 1.18 0.74 -2.54
N SER A 239 0.34 1.75 -2.89
CA SER A 239 0.46 2.52 -4.14
C SER A 239 -0.12 3.93 -4.00
N LYS A 240 0.52 4.93 -4.62
CA LYS A 240 -0.04 6.29 -4.77
C LYS A 240 -1.38 6.30 -5.52
N LEU A 241 -1.62 5.30 -6.33
CA LEU A 241 -2.83 5.12 -7.14
C LEU A 241 -3.91 4.30 -6.42
N SER A 242 -3.67 3.83 -5.20
CA SER A 242 -4.71 3.19 -4.39
C SER A 242 -5.86 4.16 -4.10
N PRO A 243 -7.08 3.67 -3.80
CA PRO A 243 -8.20 4.54 -3.45
C PRO A 243 -7.92 5.52 -2.32
N LEU A 244 -7.05 5.12 -1.36
CA LEU A 244 -6.58 5.99 -0.29
C LEU A 244 -5.54 7.00 -0.81
N GLY A 245 -4.54 6.54 -1.58
CA GLY A 245 -3.47 7.39 -2.11
C GLY A 245 -3.98 8.54 -2.98
N GLN A 246 -5.10 8.34 -3.68
CA GLN A 246 -5.73 9.37 -4.52
C GLN A 246 -6.46 10.48 -3.75
N CYS A 247 -6.60 10.37 -2.44
CA CYS A 247 -7.30 11.36 -1.62
C CYS A 247 -6.49 11.87 -0.43
N CYS A 248 -5.18 11.60 -0.38
CA CYS A 248 -4.29 12.06 0.67
C CYS A 248 -3.36 13.17 0.16
N ASP A 249 -2.97 14.07 1.07
CA ASP A 249 -2.01 15.13 0.78
C ASP A 249 -0.58 14.55 0.68
N HIS A 250 -0.26 13.57 1.53
CA HIS A 250 1.00 12.84 1.53
C HIS A 250 0.74 11.34 1.46
N VAL A 251 1.52 10.63 0.65
CA VAL A 251 1.37 9.18 0.47
C VAL A 251 2.68 8.46 0.74
N LEU A 252 2.72 7.75 1.85
CA LEU A 252 3.83 6.88 2.23
C LEU A 252 3.58 5.49 1.67
N VAL A 253 4.26 5.17 0.57
CA VAL A 253 4.10 3.90 -0.11
C VAL A 253 4.86 2.81 0.64
N ALA A 254 4.13 1.82 1.15
CA ALA A 254 4.67 0.64 1.80
C ALA A 254 4.09 -0.62 1.13
N LYS A 255 4.95 -1.41 0.51
CA LYS A 255 4.54 -2.59 -0.27
C LYS A 255 3.83 -3.61 0.61
N SER A 256 2.64 -3.98 0.18
CA SER A 256 1.79 -4.95 0.85
C SER A 256 1.06 -5.74 -0.21
N ASP A 257 1.46 -6.96 -0.43
CA ASP A 257 0.77 -7.90 -1.29
C ASP A 257 0.64 -9.26 -0.61
N MET A 258 -0.22 -10.08 -1.16
CA MET A 258 -0.61 -11.35 -0.61
C MET A 258 0.46 -12.42 -0.87
N VAL A 259 0.99 -13.01 0.20
CA VAL A 259 1.77 -14.26 0.10
C VAL A 259 0.81 -15.45 0.08
N SER A 260 -0.25 -15.41 0.90
CA SER A 260 -1.24 -16.46 1.09
C SER A 260 -2.61 -15.84 1.39
N LEU A 261 -3.29 -16.31 2.43
CA LEU A 261 -4.53 -15.75 2.97
C LEU A 261 -4.32 -14.33 3.54
N VAL A 262 -3.12 -14.05 4.04
CA VAL A 262 -2.76 -12.79 4.69
C VAL A 262 -1.99 -11.87 3.75
N ASP A 263 -2.27 -10.58 3.85
CA ASP A 263 -1.46 -9.53 3.24
C ASP A 263 -0.27 -9.25 4.17
N SER A 264 0.95 -9.12 3.63
CA SER A 264 2.11 -8.79 4.44
C SER A 264 1.98 -7.36 4.97
N LEU A 265 2.11 -7.21 6.29
CA LEU A 265 2.10 -5.90 6.97
C LEU A 265 3.50 -5.48 7.44
N VAL A 266 4.55 -6.20 7.07
CA VAL A 266 5.92 -5.94 7.54
C VAL A 266 6.44 -4.59 7.07
N ALA A 267 6.25 -4.23 5.81
CA ALA A 267 6.70 -2.95 5.29
C ALA A 267 5.85 -1.77 5.80
N PRO A 268 4.50 -1.84 5.88
CA PRO A 268 3.69 -0.88 6.62
C PRO A 268 4.13 -0.68 8.07
N LEU A 269 4.44 -1.76 8.81
CA LEU A 269 4.93 -1.67 10.18
C LEU A 269 6.31 -1.00 10.25
N SER A 270 7.21 -1.31 9.33
CA SER A 270 8.53 -0.65 9.25
C SER A 270 8.40 0.84 8.92
N MET A 271 7.43 1.24 8.09
CA MET A 271 7.11 2.64 7.82
C MET A 271 6.62 3.35 9.09
N ILE A 272 5.79 2.70 9.89
CA ILE A 272 5.34 3.20 11.19
C ILE A 272 6.53 3.38 12.15
N ASN A 273 7.42 2.39 12.24
CA ASN A 273 8.62 2.50 13.06
C ASN A 273 9.48 3.69 12.65
N ALA A 274 9.66 3.91 11.35
CA ALA A 274 10.39 5.06 10.83
C ALA A 274 9.72 6.39 11.21
N LEU A 275 8.39 6.49 11.13
CA LEU A 275 7.64 7.68 11.58
C LEU A 275 7.83 7.93 13.08
N ILE A 276 7.68 6.89 13.91
CA ILE A 276 7.86 6.99 15.36
C ILE A 276 9.27 7.51 15.68
N VAL A 277 10.31 6.91 15.09
CA VAL A 277 11.70 7.32 15.31
C VAL A 277 11.95 8.77 14.85
N ALA A 278 11.45 9.15 13.67
CA ALA A 278 11.63 10.50 13.14
C ALA A 278 10.93 11.56 14.00
N ILE A 279 9.71 11.28 14.49
CA ILE A 279 8.98 12.18 15.39
C ILE A 279 9.67 12.24 16.76
N ALA A 280 10.09 11.10 17.31
CA ALA A 280 10.77 11.01 18.59
C ALA A 280 12.07 11.84 18.59
N ALA A 281 12.86 11.75 17.54
CA ALA A 281 14.08 12.53 17.38
C ALA A 281 13.84 14.07 17.41
N LYS A 282 12.64 14.51 17.00
CA LYS A 282 12.26 15.95 17.04
C LYS A 282 11.67 16.38 18.38
N LYS A 283 11.20 15.43 19.20
CA LYS A 283 10.53 15.67 20.50
C LYS A 283 11.30 15.06 21.67
N GLU A 284 12.61 14.87 21.54
CA GLU A 284 13.46 14.18 22.50
C GLU A 284 13.26 14.67 23.95
N LYS A 285 13.23 15.98 24.16
CA LYS A 285 13.09 16.58 25.51
C LYS A 285 11.72 16.35 26.13
N GLU A 286 10.66 16.43 25.33
CA GLU A 286 9.30 16.17 25.79
C GLU A 286 9.12 14.70 26.16
N ILE A 287 9.64 13.81 25.31
CA ILE A 287 9.58 12.37 25.52
C ILE A 287 10.35 11.96 26.76
N ALA A 288 11.57 12.49 26.96
CA ALA A 288 12.38 12.22 28.14
C ALA A 288 11.61 12.51 29.44
N ARG A 289 10.95 13.70 29.52
CA ARG A 289 10.14 14.06 30.69
C ARG A 289 8.96 13.14 30.91
N THR A 290 8.31 12.71 29.83
CA THR A 290 7.20 11.75 29.89
C THR A 290 7.65 10.42 30.44
N PHE A 291 8.77 9.90 29.93
CA PHE A 291 9.33 8.62 30.39
C PHE A 291 9.85 8.70 31.82
N GLU A 292 10.53 9.77 32.23
CA GLU A 292 10.93 9.98 33.63
C GLU A 292 9.73 9.91 34.60
N SER A 293 8.57 10.39 34.18
CA SER A 293 7.35 10.31 34.99
C SER A 293 6.76 8.91 34.98
N LEU A 294 6.77 8.26 33.83
CA LEU A 294 6.24 6.90 33.67
C LEU A 294 7.12 5.87 34.39
N GLU A 295 8.45 5.97 34.33
CA GLU A 295 9.38 5.07 35.04
C GLU A 295 9.11 5.08 36.54
N ARG A 296 8.84 6.25 37.14
CA ARG A 296 8.48 6.34 38.56
C ARG A 296 7.17 5.60 38.86
N ILE A 297 6.15 5.78 38.02
CA ILE A 297 4.86 5.11 38.15
C ILE A 297 5.02 3.59 37.95
N TRP A 298 5.76 3.18 36.93
CA TRP A 298 6.00 1.77 36.65
C TRP A 298 6.76 1.06 37.78
N ASP A 299 7.72 1.75 38.40
CA ASP A 299 8.43 1.19 39.56
C ASP A 299 7.53 1.12 40.80
N GLU A 300 6.75 2.17 41.07
CA GLU A 300 5.79 2.21 42.19
C GLU A 300 4.74 1.10 42.09
N TYR A 301 4.20 0.86 40.89
CA TYR A 301 3.14 -0.13 40.65
C TYR A 301 3.65 -1.49 40.18
N ASN A 302 4.98 -1.71 40.12
CA ASN A 302 5.61 -2.95 39.64
C ASN A 302 5.08 -3.42 38.28
N VAL A 303 4.98 -2.49 37.31
CA VAL A 303 4.44 -2.78 35.97
C VAL A 303 5.33 -3.74 35.17
N TYR A 304 6.65 -3.70 35.38
CA TYR A 304 7.62 -4.61 34.79
C TYR A 304 8.15 -5.60 35.82
N GLU A 305 8.37 -6.85 35.38
CA GLU A 305 9.05 -7.86 36.22
C GLU A 305 10.47 -7.37 36.54
N LYS A 306 10.78 -7.28 37.83
CA LYS A 306 12.15 -7.01 38.28
C LYS A 306 12.99 -8.27 37.99
N GLN A 307 14.05 -8.13 37.20
CA GLN A 307 15.01 -9.22 37.03
C GLN A 307 15.53 -9.62 38.43
N VAL A 308 15.19 -10.82 38.84
CA VAL A 308 15.81 -11.41 40.04
C VAL A 308 17.29 -11.54 39.72
N PRO A 309 18.22 -10.92 40.50
CA PRO A 309 19.62 -11.12 40.28
C PRO A 309 19.88 -12.64 40.37
N GLY A 310 20.40 -13.23 39.29
CA GLY A 310 20.69 -14.65 39.25
C GLY A 310 21.57 -15.05 40.45
N ASN A 311 21.12 -16.02 41.24
CA ASN A 311 22.01 -16.76 42.12
C ASN A 311 22.99 -17.51 41.20
N ASP A 312 24.13 -16.88 40.92
CA ASP A 312 25.31 -17.62 40.45
C ASP A 312 25.72 -18.58 41.56
N GLN A 313 25.26 -19.83 41.45
CA GLN A 313 25.83 -20.98 42.17
C GLN A 313 26.56 -21.87 41.18
#